data_0b976d76d38108b6c83713896f250e01
#
_entry.id   0b976d76d38108b6c83713896f250e01
#
_cell.length_a   1.000
_cell.length_b   1.000
_cell.length_c   1.000
_cell.angle_alpha   90.00
_cell.angle_beta   90.00
_cell.angle_gamma   90.00
#
_symmetry.space_group_name_H-M   'P 1'
#
loop_
_entity.id
_entity.type
_entity.pdbx_description
1 polymer ?
#
loop_
_entity_poly.entity_id
_entity_poly.type
_entity_poly.pdbx_seq_one_letter_code
_entity_poly.pdbx_strand_id
1 'polypeptide(L)'
;MSTRSQRGRAVQTKKSGSSRTLYLVMGAAMLLVIAVAATIALQNRQTATLGRDPVRPAITVAKGVGTDGFFFKGNADAPVTVTEFSDYQCPGCAYYATILAAQFEQEYVATGKVRFVYHEYPLNGHINGVPAAIAARCAGEQGADNYWAMHDYLFTNQRQWSSQPNPQAQFVTYARQIGLDTAAFERCYTSNRFRDAIDQAKASGDALRIPGTPSFAVNGQLVDTTGASSVEEIYARMRQAVDRALAGQ
;
A
#
# COMPACT_ATOMS: atom_id res chain seq x y z
N MET A 1 -3.89 59.17 88.81
CA MET A 1 -4.71 57.94 88.55
C MET A 1 -5.23 58.00 87.18
N SER A 2 -4.75 57.16 86.30
CA SER A 2 -4.91 57.25 84.84
C SER A 2 -6.01 56.37 84.34
N THR A 3 -6.99 56.93 83.63
CA THR A 3 -8.04 56.20 82.96
C THR A 3 -7.72 56.16 81.46
N ARG A 4 -7.46 54.97 80.98
CA ARG A 4 -7.06 54.63 79.60
C ARG A 4 -8.31 54.42 78.74
N SER A 5 -8.53 55.33 77.79
CA SER A 5 -9.61 55.24 76.80
C SER A 5 -9.26 54.18 75.74
N GLN A 6 -10.15 53.21 75.58
CA GLN A 6 -10.06 52.24 74.47
C GLN A 6 -10.84 52.77 73.26
N ARG A 7 -10.09 52.98 72.13
CA ARG A 7 -10.67 53.27 70.82
C ARG A 7 -11.11 51.96 70.15
N GLY A 8 -12.38 51.87 69.95
CA GLY A 8 -12.98 50.78 69.17
C GLY A 8 -12.58 50.91 67.64
N ARG A 9 -12.07 49.83 67.12
CA ARG A 9 -11.69 49.72 65.72
C ARG A 9 -12.92 49.22 64.93
N ALA A 10 -13.47 50.04 64.07
CA ALA A 10 -14.59 49.68 63.18
C ALA A 10 -14.11 48.70 62.13
N VAL A 11 -14.69 47.52 62.09
CA VAL A 11 -14.48 46.50 61.05
C VAL A 11 -15.31 46.92 59.84
N GLN A 12 -14.66 47.30 58.75
CA GLN A 12 -15.35 47.51 57.47
C GLN A 12 -15.66 46.15 56.82
N THR A 13 -16.88 45.82 56.74
CA THR A 13 -17.39 44.66 55.96
C THR A 13 -17.31 45.01 54.47
N LYS A 14 -16.40 44.35 53.76
CA LYS A 14 -16.26 44.41 52.33
C LYS A 14 -17.51 43.81 51.68
N LYS A 15 -18.34 44.63 51.02
CA LYS A 15 -19.50 44.15 50.27
C LYS A 15 -19.03 43.14 49.20
N SER A 16 -19.53 41.93 49.29
CA SER A 16 -19.40 40.86 48.28
C SER A 16 -19.90 41.36 46.94
N GLY A 17 -18.96 41.44 45.98
CA GLY A 17 -19.27 41.73 44.58
C GLY A 17 -20.24 40.70 44.03
N SER A 18 -21.24 41.19 43.36
CA SER A 18 -22.43 40.55 42.85
C SER A 18 -22.14 39.20 42.17
N SER A 19 -22.66 38.11 42.78
CA SER A 19 -22.71 36.76 42.17
C SER A 19 -23.35 36.77 40.77
N ARG A 20 -24.19 37.75 40.47
CA ARG A 20 -24.80 37.94 39.14
C ARG A 20 -23.77 38.16 38.01
N THR A 21 -22.69 38.92 38.26
CA THR A 21 -21.63 39.15 37.27
C THR A 21 -20.84 37.87 36.97
N LEU A 22 -20.61 37.06 38.00
CA LEU A 22 -19.95 35.76 37.85
C LEU A 22 -20.77 34.79 36.99
N TYR A 23 -22.07 34.71 37.22
CA TYR A 23 -22.96 33.87 36.42
C TYR A 23 -23.10 34.35 34.96
N LEU A 24 -23.07 35.65 34.72
CA LEU A 24 -23.09 36.20 33.36
C LEU A 24 -21.78 35.89 32.59
N VAL A 25 -20.63 36.01 33.24
CA VAL A 25 -19.32 35.63 32.63
C VAL A 25 -19.22 34.14 32.36
N MET A 26 -19.68 33.30 33.31
CA MET A 26 -19.71 31.84 33.11
C MET A 26 -20.69 31.45 32.00
N GLY A 27 -21.86 32.08 31.92
CA GLY A 27 -22.83 31.84 30.85
C GLY A 27 -22.29 32.25 29.47
N ALA A 28 -21.62 33.39 29.36
CA ALA A 28 -21.01 33.83 28.13
C ALA A 28 -19.85 32.89 27.69
N ALA A 29 -19.02 32.43 28.63
CA ALA A 29 -17.94 31.49 28.34
C ALA A 29 -18.49 30.13 27.87
N MET A 30 -19.57 29.65 28.46
CA MET A 30 -20.21 28.39 28.06
C MET A 30 -20.83 28.46 26.66
N LEU A 31 -21.49 29.59 26.34
CA LEU A 31 -22.01 29.83 24.98
C LEU A 31 -20.91 29.87 23.93
N LEU A 32 -19.76 30.45 24.26
CA LEU A 32 -18.60 30.50 23.37
C LEU A 32 -18.03 29.09 23.12
N VAL A 33 -17.93 28.26 24.14
CA VAL A 33 -17.51 26.85 24.01
C VAL A 33 -18.47 26.06 23.14
N ILE A 34 -19.80 26.25 23.34
CA ILE A 34 -20.81 25.57 22.51
C ILE A 34 -20.72 26.03 21.04
N ALA A 35 -20.54 27.32 20.80
CA ALA A 35 -20.38 27.86 19.46
C ALA A 35 -19.13 27.32 18.76
N VAL A 36 -17.99 27.22 19.46
CA VAL A 36 -16.76 26.62 18.93
C VAL A 36 -16.94 25.13 18.68
N ALA A 37 -17.57 24.39 19.59
CA ALA A 37 -17.86 22.97 19.38
C ALA A 37 -18.81 22.74 18.18
N ALA A 38 -19.80 23.60 18.00
CA ALA A 38 -20.72 23.53 16.87
C ALA A 38 -20.02 23.85 15.54
N THR A 39 -19.09 24.84 15.51
CA THR A 39 -18.31 25.13 14.30
C THR A 39 -17.35 23.98 13.95
N ILE A 40 -16.68 23.39 14.93
CA ILE A 40 -15.81 22.21 14.71
C ILE A 40 -16.64 21.02 14.20
N ALA A 41 -17.84 20.78 14.78
CA ALA A 41 -18.73 19.71 14.33
C ALA A 41 -19.26 19.93 12.90
N LEU A 42 -19.56 21.17 12.53
CA LEU A 42 -19.93 21.54 11.16
C LEU A 42 -18.77 21.41 10.17
N GLN A 43 -17.58 21.83 10.54
CA GLN A 43 -16.37 21.63 9.72
C GLN A 43 -16.05 20.15 9.53
N ASN A 44 -16.14 19.33 10.59
CA ASN A 44 -15.93 17.88 10.49
C ASN A 44 -17.01 17.19 9.63
N ARG A 45 -18.25 17.71 9.59
CA ARG A 45 -19.27 17.20 8.66
C ARG A 45 -18.98 17.58 7.22
N GLN A 46 -18.46 18.77 6.96
CA GLN A 46 -18.08 19.21 5.60
C GLN A 46 -16.85 18.44 5.09
N THR A 47 -15.86 18.19 5.94
CA THR A 47 -14.70 17.36 5.57
C THR A 47 -15.08 15.89 5.35
N ALA A 48 -16.05 15.35 6.10
CA ALA A 48 -16.56 14.00 5.90
C ALA A 48 -17.37 13.83 4.59
N THR A 49 -17.94 14.92 4.07
CA THR A 49 -18.63 14.90 2.76
C THR A 49 -17.72 15.17 1.57
N LEU A 50 -16.58 15.89 1.78
CA LEU A 50 -15.58 16.15 0.75
C LEU A 50 -14.58 14.99 0.59
N GLY A 51 -14.51 14.07 1.55
CA GLY A 51 -13.62 12.89 1.52
C GLY A 51 -14.27 11.60 1.03
N ARG A 52 -15.49 11.62 0.53
CA ARG A 52 -16.03 10.55 -0.29
C ARG A 52 -15.67 10.84 -1.74
N ASP A 53 -14.46 10.50 -2.13
CA ASP A 53 -14.22 10.18 -3.53
C ASP A 53 -15.35 9.25 -3.98
N PRO A 54 -15.96 9.47 -5.16
CA PRO A 54 -16.94 8.53 -5.68
C PRO A 54 -16.31 7.16 -5.57
N VAL A 55 -16.96 6.22 -4.84
CA VAL A 55 -16.52 4.83 -4.72
C VAL A 55 -16.33 4.37 -6.15
N ARG A 56 -15.09 4.46 -6.63
CA ARG A 56 -14.73 3.98 -7.96
C ARG A 56 -15.06 2.50 -7.92
N PRO A 57 -15.95 1.98 -8.78
CA PRO A 57 -16.30 0.58 -8.75
C PRO A 57 -14.99 -0.22 -8.74
N ALA A 58 -14.86 -1.15 -7.81
CA ALA A 58 -13.70 -2.02 -7.75
C ALA A 58 -13.60 -2.72 -9.11
N ILE A 59 -12.55 -2.40 -9.87
CA ILE A 59 -12.35 -3.00 -11.19
C ILE A 59 -11.97 -4.44 -10.92
N THR A 60 -12.87 -5.37 -11.19
CA THR A 60 -12.58 -6.79 -11.11
C THR A 60 -11.80 -7.17 -12.35
N VAL A 61 -10.49 -7.33 -12.18
CA VAL A 61 -9.60 -7.81 -13.24
C VAL A 61 -9.47 -9.34 -13.08
N ALA A 62 -9.63 -10.08 -14.19
CA ALA A 62 -9.38 -11.52 -14.20
C ALA A 62 -7.93 -11.80 -13.77
N LYS A 63 -7.72 -12.88 -13.00
CA LYS A 63 -6.42 -13.31 -12.54
C LYS A 63 -6.24 -14.79 -12.80
N GLY A 64 -5.02 -15.19 -13.15
CA GLY A 64 -4.74 -16.58 -13.48
C GLY A 64 -3.28 -16.94 -13.34
N VAL A 65 -2.97 -18.17 -13.73
CA VAL A 65 -1.61 -18.73 -13.84
C VAL A 65 -1.41 -19.14 -15.29
N GLY A 66 -0.31 -18.69 -15.89
CA GLY A 66 0.10 -19.11 -17.23
C GLY A 66 0.60 -20.55 -17.27
N THR A 67 0.70 -21.11 -18.47
CA THR A 67 1.31 -22.44 -18.68
C THR A 67 2.79 -22.47 -18.31
N ASP A 68 3.43 -21.31 -18.24
CA ASP A 68 4.78 -21.06 -17.76
C ASP A 68 4.89 -21.00 -16.22
N GLY A 69 3.76 -21.08 -15.52
CA GLY A 69 3.68 -21.03 -14.06
C GLY A 69 3.77 -19.62 -13.46
N PHE A 70 3.75 -18.56 -14.27
CA PHE A 70 3.69 -17.19 -13.78
C PHE A 70 2.27 -16.71 -13.57
N PHE A 71 2.06 -15.91 -12.55
CA PHE A 71 0.77 -15.30 -12.26
C PHE A 71 0.53 -14.07 -13.13
N PHE A 72 -0.69 -13.88 -13.59
CA PHE A 72 -1.07 -12.75 -14.41
C PHE A 72 -2.39 -12.10 -13.96
N LYS A 73 -2.56 -10.84 -14.33
CA LYS A 73 -3.81 -10.05 -14.29
C LYS A 73 -4.23 -9.71 -15.71
N GLY A 74 -5.54 -9.64 -15.95
CA GLY A 74 -6.13 -9.25 -17.25
C GLY A 74 -6.66 -10.42 -18.04
N ASN A 75 -7.11 -10.12 -19.28
CA ASN A 75 -7.57 -11.15 -20.20
C ASN A 75 -6.38 -12.03 -20.63
N ALA A 76 -6.53 -13.36 -20.53
CA ALA A 76 -5.51 -14.31 -20.98
C ALA A 76 -5.17 -14.15 -22.47
N ASP A 77 -6.17 -13.76 -23.27
CA ASP A 77 -6.08 -13.56 -24.72
C ASP A 77 -5.87 -12.09 -25.11
N ALA A 78 -5.40 -11.24 -24.18
CA ALA A 78 -5.14 -9.84 -24.48
C ALA A 78 -4.08 -9.72 -25.61
N PRO A 79 -4.26 -8.75 -26.52
CA PRO A 79 -3.37 -8.58 -27.67
C PRO A 79 -1.93 -8.22 -27.30
N VAL A 80 -1.73 -7.63 -26.12
CA VAL A 80 -0.39 -7.27 -25.63
C VAL A 80 -0.13 -7.95 -24.27
N THR A 81 1.05 -8.54 -24.13
CA THR A 81 1.53 -9.05 -22.85
C THR A 81 2.62 -8.12 -22.31
N VAL A 82 2.45 -7.67 -21.07
CA VAL A 82 3.49 -6.97 -20.32
C VAL A 82 3.99 -7.89 -19.21
N THR A 83 5.29 -8.15 -19.19
CA THR A 83 5.95 -8.90 -18.13
C THR A 83 6.76 -7.95 -17.26
N GLU A 84 6.48 -7.90 -15.96
CA GLU A 84 7.28 -7.22 -14.97
C GLU A 84 8.30 -8.18 -14.36
N PHE A 85 9.58 -7.88 -14.47
CA PHE A 85 10.66 -8.54 -13.72
C PHE A 85 10.86 -7.77 -12.41
N SER A 86 10.55 -8.42 -11.31
CA SER A 86 10.36 -7.70 -10.05
C SER A 86 10.87 -8.49 -8.85
N ASP A 87 11.28 -7.76 -7.83
CA ASP A 87 11.73 -8.30 -6.54
C ASP A 87 10.90 -7.67 -5.41
N TYR A 88 10.27 -8.51 -4.62
CA TYR A 88 9.47 -8.05 -3.48
C TYR A 88 10.24 -7.20 -2.47
N GLN A 89 11.56 -7.36 -2.36
CA GLN A 89 12.40 -6.56 -1.46
C GLN A 89 12.93 -5.27 -2.12
N CYS A 90 12.81 -5.10 -3.43
CA CYS A 90 13.26 -3.91 -4.14
C CYS A 90 12.36 -2.69 -3.85
N PRO A 91 12.90 -1.55 -3.34
CA PRO A 91 12.09 -0.36 -3.09
C PRO A 91 11.47 0.25 -4.34
N GLY A 92 12.15 0.17 -5.49
CA GLY A 92 11.63 0.64 -6.77
C GLY A 92 10.41 -0.17 -7.23
N CYS A 93 10.42 -1.50 -7.01
CA CYS A 93 9.27 -2.37 -7.29
C CYS A 93 8.08 -2.04 -6.36
N ALA A 94 8.35 -1.81 -5.08
CA ALA A 94 7.30 -1.37 -4.14
C ALA A 94 6.69 -0.02 -4.57
N TYR A 95 7.51 0.92 -5.03
CA TYR A 95 7.02 2.19 -5.54
C TYR A 95 6.13 1.99 -6.78
N TYR A 96 6.56 1.18 -7.75
CA TYR A 96 5.72 0.85 -8.90
C TYR A 96 4.40 0.21 -8.47
N ALA A 97 4.46 -0.85 -7.68
CA ALA A 97 3.28 -1.63 -7.28
C ALA A 97 2.26 -0.80 -6.47
N THR A 98 2.72 0.10 -5.59
CA THR A 98 1.83 0.83 -4.67
C THR A 98 1.38 2.19 -5.20
N ILE A 99 2.11 2.80 -6.15
CA ILE A 99 1.83 4.16 -6.63
C ILE A 99 1.40 4.17 -8.10
N LEU A 100 2.09 3.41 -8.98
CA LEU A 100 1.91 3.54 -10.43
C LEU A 100 1.02 2.43 -11.03
N ALA A 101 1.06 1.22 -10.48
CA ALA A 101 0.40 0.05 -11.05
C ALA A 101 -1.13 0.22 -11.17
N ALA A 102 -1.78 0.88 -10.22
CA ALA A 102 -3.24 1.07 -10.25
C ALA A 102 -3.71 1.85 -11.49
N GLN A 103 -2.95 2.85 -11.93
CA GLN A 103 -3.25 3.59 -13.17
C GLN A 103 -3.07 2.69 -14.38
N PHE A 104 -1.98 1.93 -14.44
CA PHE A 104 -1.74 0.99 -15.53
C PHE A 104 -2.82 -0.08 -15.63
N GLU A 105 -3.18 -0.68 -14.50
CA GLU A 105 -4.25 -1.67 -14.44
C GLU A 105 -5.58 -1.11 -14.96
N GLN A 106 -5.92 0.12 -14.60
CA GLN A 106 -7.16 0.76 -15.06
C GLN A 106 -7.16 1.06 -16.56
N GLU A 107 -6.05 1.56 -17.09
CA GLU A 107 -5.98 2.03 -18.48
C GLU A 107 -5.81 0.89 -19.49
N TYR A 108 -5.11 -0.19 -19.10
CA TYR A 108 -4.72 -1.24 -20.04
C TYR A 108 -5.25 -2.63 -19.65
N VAL A 109 -5.13 -3.02 -18.38
CA VAL A 109 -5.44 -4.40 -17.96
C VAL A 109 -6.96 -4.60 -17.85
N ALA A 110 -7.64 -3.70 -17.15
CA ALA A 110 -9.09 -3.75 -16.97
C ALA A 110 -9.87 -3.53 -18.27
N THR A 111 -9.26 -2.88 -19.25
CA THR A 111 -9.85 -2.68 -20.58
C THR A 111 -9.63 -3.87 -21.52
N GLY A 112 -8.93 -4.93 -21.06
CA GLY A 112 -8.65 -6.13 -21.85
C GLY A 112 -7.53 -5.95 -22.88
N LYS A 113 -6.86 -4.81 -22.92
CA LYS A 113 -5.78 -4.52 -23.86
C LYS A 113 -4.49 -5.22 -23.52
N VAL A 114 -4.24 -5.46 -22.22
CA VAL A 114 -2.98 -6.01 -21.69
C VAL A 114 -3.26 -7.18 -20.75
N ARG A 115 -2.50 -8.26 -20.96
CA ARG A 115 -2.22 -9.30 -19.96
C ARG A 115 -0.96 -8.91 -19.21
N PHE A 116 -1.06 -8.65 -17.91
CA PHE A 116 0.06 -8.27 -17.07
C PHE A 116 0.58 -9.47 -16.30
N VAL A 117 1.84 -9.84 -16.51
CA VAL A 117 2.50 -11.02 -15.92
C VAL A 117 3.54 -10.55 -14.90
N TYR A 118 3.51 -11.12 -13.71
CA TYR A 118 4.54 -10.90 -12.69
C TYR A 118 5.58 -12.03 -12.76
N HIS A 119 6.83 -11.65 -12.98
CA HIS A 119 7.97 -12.56 -13.05
C HIS A 119 8.89 -12.29 -11.88
N GLU A 120 9.00 -13.22 -10.96
CA GLU A 120 9.88 -13.10 -9.80
C GLU A 120 11.34 -13.06 -10.25
N TYR A 121 12.02 -11.96 -9.91
CA TYR A 121 13.43 -11.75 -10.20
C TYR A 121 14.16 -11.23 -8.96
N PRO A 122 14.35 -12.06 -7.92
CA PRO A 122 15.02 -11.66 -6.69
C PRO A 122 16.49 -11.31 -6.96
N LEU A 123 16.89 -10.12 -6.51
CA LEU A 123 18.24 -9.60 -6.73
C LEU A 123 19.23 -10.20 -5.73
N ASN A 124 20.49 -10.34 -6.18
CA ASN A 124 21.56 -10.74 -5.27
C ASN A 124 21.72 -9.70 -4.15
N GLY A 125 21.81 -10.17 -2.90
CA GLY A 125 21.88 -9.30 -1.72
C GLY A 125 20.54 -8.94 -1.08
N HIS A 126 19.44 -9.18 -1.74
CA HIS A 126 18.09 -9.08 -1.15
C HIS A 126 17.73 -10.37 -0.41
N ILE A 127 18.15 -10.48 0.85
CA ILE A 127 18.05 -11.72 1.66
C ILE A 127 16.62 -12.25 1.81
N ASN A 128 15.62 -11.36 1.73
CA ASN A 128 14.21 -11.68 1.88
C ASN A 128 13.43 -11.67 0.55
N GLY A 129 14.08 -11.41 -0.60
CA GLY A 129 13.43 -11.44 -1.91
C GLY A 129 12.86 -12.82 -2.25
N VAL A 130 13.69 -13.88 -2.13
CA VAL A 130 13.25 -15.28 -2.32
C VAL A 130 12.21 -15.72 -1.28
N PRO A 131 12.39 -15.50 0.03
CA PRO A 131 11.36 -15.78 1.02
C PRO A 131 10.01 -15.13 0.71
N ALA A 132 9.98 -13.88 0.28
CA ALA A 132 8.76 -13.18 -0.08
C ALA A 132 8.10 -13.77 -1.35
N ALA A 133 8.88 -14.14 -2.35
CA ALA A 133 8.37 -14.82 -3.55
C ALA A 133 7.77 -16.20 -3.22
N ILE A 134 8.40 -16.97 -2.31
CA ILE A 134 7.82 -18.23 -1.80
C ILE A 134 6.48 -17.96 -1.11
N ALA A 135 6.38 -16.91 -0.28
CA ALA A 135 5.14 -16.56 0.39
C ALA A 135 4.01 -16.21 -0.61
N ALA A 136 4.32 -15.44 -1.66
CA ALA A 136 3.34 -15.11 -2.70
C ALA A 136 2.87 -16.38 -3.44
N ARG A 137 3.78 -17.27 -3.83
CA ARG A 137 3.43 -18.52 -4.51
C ARG A 137 2.66 -19.50 -3.62
N CYS A 138 2.99 -19.57 -2.33
CA CYS A 138 2.22 -20.39 -1.37
C CYS A 138 0.80 -19.83 -1.16
N ALA A 139 0.59 -18.54 -1.21
CA ALA A 139 -0.74 -17.97 -1.26
C ALA A 139 -1.45 -18.34 -2.57
N GLY A 140 -0.72 -18.35 -3.68
CA GLY A 140 -1.21 -18.72 -5.01
C GLY A 140 -1.65 -20.18 -5.15
N GLU A 141 -1.13 -21.11 -4.34
CA GLU A 141 -1.67 -22.49 -4.28
C GLU A 141 -3.14 -22.53 -3.85
N GLN A 142 -3.58 -21.49 -3.12
CA GLN A 142 -4.98 -21.37 -2.68
C GLN A 142 -5.81 -20.48 -3.63
N GLY A 143 -5.27 -20.12 -4.79
CA GLY A 143 -5.94 -19.37 -5.84
C GLY A 143 -5.17 -18.15 -6.33
N ALA A 144 -5.36 -17.78 -7.59
CA ALA A 144 -4.66 -16.64 -8.19
C ALA A 144 -5.03 -15.29 -7.52
N ASP A 145 -6.25 -15.14 -7.03
CA ASP A 145 -6.65 -13.96 -6.25
C ASP A 145 -5.84 -13.82 -4.96
N ASN A 146 -5.55 -14.94 -4.31
CA ASN A 146 -4.78 -14.98 -3.08
C ASN A 146 -3.29 -14.67 -3.33
N TYR A 147 -2.74 -15.11 -4.48
CA TYR A 147 -1.40 -14.68 -4.92
C TYR A 147 -1.31 -13.16 -5.00
N TRP A 148 -2.25 -12.54 -5.70
CA TRP A 148 -2.24 -11.09 -5.89
C TRP A 148 -2.55 -10.33 -4.61
N ALA A 149 -3.40 -10.86 -3.73
CA ALA A 149 -3.60 -10.29 -2.41
C ALA A 149 -2.31 -10.33 -1.57
N MET A 150 -1.58 -11.44 -1.58
CA MET A 150 -0.29 -11.54 -0.89
C MET A 150 0.76 -10.61 -1.53
N HIS A 151 0.80 -10.51 -2.86
CA HIS A 151 1.65 -9.58 -3.59
C HIS A 151 1.42 -8.14 -3.10
N ASP A 152 0.17 -7.70 -3.00
CA ASP A 152 -0.17 -6.36 -2.56
C ASP A 152 0.22 -6.13 -1.09
N TYR A 153 0.01 -7.11 -0.21
CA TYR A 153 0.45 -7.06 1.18
C TYR A 153 1.97 -6.98 1.32
N LEU A 154 2.71 -7.75 0.54
CA LEU A 154 4.17 -7.74 0.56
C LEU A 154 4.73 -6.38 0.17
N PHE A 155 4.26 -5.77 -0.91
CA PHE A 155 4.74 -4.46 -1.33
C PHE A 155 4.27 -3.33 -0.43
N THR A 156 3.00 -3.31 -0.06
CA THR A 156 2.45 -2.25 0.82
C THR A 156 3.16 -2.22 2.17
N ASN A 157 3.55 -3.37 2.68
CA ASN A 157 4.17 -3.51 3.99
C ASN A 157 5.68 -3.82 3.92
N GLN A 158 6.34 -3.57 2.80
CA GLN A 158 7.73 -3.94 2.55
C GLN A 158 8.67 -3.54 3.69
N ARG A 159 8.52 -2.34 4.25
CA ARG A 159 9.35 -1.82 5.35
C ARG A 159 9.25 -2.65 6.64
N GLN A 160 8.16 -3.38 6.83
CA GLN A 160 7.93 -4.15 8.05
C GLN A 160 8.69 -5.48 8.06
N TRP A 161 9.03 -6.02 6.89
CA TRP A 161 9.62 -7.35 6.77
C TRP A 161 10.96 -7.38 6.03
N SER A 162 11.24 -6.41 5.15
CA SER A 162 12.39 -6.49 4.23
C SER A 162 13.76 -6.55 4.93
N SER A 163 13.89 -5.99 6.13
CA SER A 163 15.12 -5.99 6.92
C SER A 163 15.12 -7.02 8.07
N GLN A 164 14.05 -7.80 8.23
CA GLN A 164 13.99 -8.80 9.30
C GLN A 164 14.92 -9.99 9.00
N PRO A 165 15.59 -10.55 10.00
CA PRO A 165 16.38 -11.78 9.81
C PRO A 165 15.54 -12.99 9.38
N ASN A 166 14.28 -13.06 9.81
CA ASN A 166 13.30 -14.07 9.44
C ASN A 166 11.89 -13.46 9.39
N PRO A 167 11.35 -13.18 8.20
CA PRO A 167 10.04 -12.56 8.05
C PRO A 167 8.86 -13.54 8.07
N GLN A 168 9.08 -14.85 8.29
CA GLN A 168 8.03 -15.88 8.22
C GLN A 168 6.78 -15.53 9.04
N ALA A 169 6.94 -15.12 10.30
CA ALA A 169 5.81 -14.79 11.18
C ALA A 169 4.97 -13.63 10.62
N GLN A 170 5.63 -12.68 9.95
CA GLN A 170 4.94 -11.57 9.28
C GLN A 170 4.14 -12.06 8.08
N PHE A 171 4.70 -12.98 7.27
CA PHE A 171 4.01 -13.54 6.10
C PHE A 171 2.81 -14.41 6.51
N VAL A 172 2.92 -15.18 7.60
CA VAL A 172 1.78 -15.91 8.19
C VAL A 172 0.69 -14.94 8.66
N THR A 173 1.07 -13.80 9.21
CA THR A 173 0.10 -12.76 9.59
C THR A 173 -0.64 -12.23 8.36
N TYR A 174 0.05 -11.98 7.26
CA TYR A 174 -0.58 -11.57 6.00
C TYR A 174 -1.50 -12.66 5.44
N ALA A 175 -1.06 -13.93 5.44
CA ALA A 175 -1.88 -15.06 5.04
C ALA A 175 -3.21 -15.12 5.81
N ARG A 176 -3.18 -14.89 7.13
CA ARG A 176 -4.38 -14.80 7.96
C ARG A 176 -5.26 -13.60 7.59
N GLN A 177 -4.66 -12.43 7.36
CA GLN A 177 -5.39 -11.21 7.01
C GLN A 177 -6.13 -11.31 5.68
N ILE A 178 -5.58 -12.04 4.71
CA ILE A 178 -6.22 -12.30 3.41
C ILE A 178 -7.14 -13.53 3.43
N GLY A 179 -7.30 -14.19 4.59
CA GLY A 179 -8.28 -15.28 4.77
C GLY A 179 -7.82 -16.64 4.28
N LEU A 180 -6.51 -16.90 4.17
CA LEU A 180 -5.97 -18.21 3.77
C LEU A 180 -6.09 -19.25 4.88
N ASP A 181 -6.09 -20.53 4.48
CA ASP A 181 -5.69 -21.61 5.39
C ASP A 181 -4.22 -21.41 5.77
N THR A 182 -4.01 -20.83 6.96
CA THR A 182 -2.67 -20.54 7.46
C THR A 182 -1.84 -21.78 7.70
N ALA A 183 -2.45 -22.90 8.09
CA ALA A 183 -1.71 -24.15 8.29
C ALA A 183 -1.22 -24.72 6.96
N ALA A 184 -2.01 -24.66 5.89
CA ALA A 184 -1.59 -25.04 4.55
C ALA A 184 -0.48 -24.09 4.03
N PHE A 185 -0.65 -22.77 4.25
CA PHE A 185 0.35 -21.79 3.91
C PHE A 185 1.70 -22.02 4.60
N GLU A 186 1.69 -22.26 5.92
CA GLU A 186 2.92 -22.54 6.69
C GLU A 186 3.62 -23.81 6.21
N ARG A 187 2.86 -24.88 5.96
CA ARG A 187 3.44 -26.11 5.40
C ARG A 187 4.10 -25.90 4.05
N CYS A 188 3.44 -25.14 3.16
CA CYS A 188 4.01 -24.78 1.87
C CYS A 188 5.29 -23.96 2.04
N TYR A 189 5.23 -22.90 2.85
CA TYR A 189 6.34 -21.97 3.06
C TYR A 189 7.57 -22.67 3.66
N THR A 190 7.39 -23.45 4.73
CA THR A 190 8.49 -24.14 5.43
C THR A 190 9.10 -25.27 4.61
N SER A 191 8.34 -25.86 3.68
CA SER A 191 8.88 -26.87 2.75
C SER A 191 9.75 -26.30 1.64
N ASN A 192 9.83 -24.98 1.49
CA ASN A 192 10.52 -24.29 0.38
C ASN A 192 10.08 -24.79 -1.01
N ARG A 193 8.83 -25.25 -1.14
CA ARG A 193 8.31 -25.93 -2.34
C ARG A 193 8.57 -25.18 -3.65
N PHE A 194 8.52 -23.86 -3.61
CA PHE A 194 8.69 -23.01 -4.80
C PHE A 194 10.10 -22.50 -5.02
N ARG A 195 11.08 -22.94 -4.21
CA ARG A 195 12.47 -22.48 -4.32
C ARG A 195 13.02 -22.69 -5.72
N ASP A 196 12.91 -23.91 -6.24
CA ASP A 196 13.47 -24.23 -7.56
C ASP A 196 12.77 -23.45 -8.69
N ALA A 197 11.47 -23.22 -8.59
CA ALA A 197 10.73 -22.43 -9.57
C ALA A 197 11.18 -20.96 -9.57
N ILE A 198 11.46 -20.39 -8.39
CA ILE A 198 11.97 -19.02 -8.27
C ILE A 198 13.40 -18.91 -8.76
N ASP A 199 14.25 -19.89 -8.47
CA ASP A 199 15.62 -19.93 -8.97
C ASP A 199 15.65 -20.07 -10.51
N GLN A 200 14.73 -20.86 -11.10
CA GLN A 200 14.56 -20.93 -12.56
C GLN A 200 14.03 -19.62 -13.16
N ALA A 201 13.07 -18.97 -12.50
CA ALA A 201 12.59 -17.66 -12.91
C ALA A 201 13.73 -16.64 -12.92
N LYS A 202 14.53 -16.62 -11.84
CA LYS A 202 15.73 -15.76 -11.79
C LYS A 202 16.72 -16.08 -12.92
N ALA A 203 17.02 -17.34 -13.15
CA ALA A 203 17.94 -17.76 -14.20
C ALA A 203 17.45 -17.35 -15.61
N SER A 204 16.13 -17.40 -15.86
CA SER A 204 15.57 -16.93 -17.13
C SER A 204 15.69 -15.41 -17.29
N GLY A 205 15.52 -14.63 -16.23
CA GLY A 205 15.77 -13.19 -16.24
C GLY A 205 17.27 -12.86 -16.46
N ASP A 206 18.17 -13.62 -15.83
CA ASP A 206 19.61 -13.48 -16.05
C ASP A 206 19.99 -13.74 -17.51
N ALA A 207 19.39 -14.76 -18.14
CA ALA A 207 19.59 -15.07 -19.57
C ALA A 207 19.10 -13.95 -20.49
N LEU A 208 18.04 -13.25 -20.11
CA LEU A 208 17.52 -12.06 -20.78
C LEU A 208 18.35 -10.81 -20.47
N ARG A 209 19.34 -10.90 -19.60
CA ARG A 209 20.20 -9.80 -19.16
C ARG A 209 19.42 -8.64 -18.57
N ILE A 210 18.43 -8.96 -17.73
CA ILE A 210 17.65 -7.94 -17.01
C ILE A 210 18.60 -7.07 -16.19
N PRO A 211 18.62 -5.73 -16.42
CA PRO A 211 19.62 -4.85 -15.81
C PRO A 211 19.37 -4.55 -14.33
N GLY A 212 18.15 -4.81 -13.84
CA GLY A 212 17.71 -4.54 -12.48
C GLY A 212 16.18 -4.59 -12.36
N THR A 213 15.64 -4.17 -11.21
CA THR A 213 14.20 -4.18 -10.93
C THR A 213 13.69 -2.81 -10.50
N PRO A 214 12.45 -2.42 -10.87
CA PRO A 214 11.60 -3.12 -11.83
C PRO A 214 12.11 -2.99 -13.27
N SER A 215 11.98 -4.04 -14.07
CA SER A 215 12.17 -4.01 -15.53
C SER A 215 10.92 -4.59 -16.19
N PHE A 216 10.64 -4.14 -17.42
CA PHE A 216 9.45 -4.57 -18.15
C PHE A 216 9.80 -5.10 -19.53
N ALA A 217 9.06 -6.12 -19.98
CA ALA A 217 9.07 -6.54 -21.37
C ALA A 217 7.65 -6.43 -21.95
N VAL A 218 7.54 -5.99 -23.18
CA VAL A 218 6.27 -5.90 -23.93
C VAL A 218 6.35 -6.90 -25.09
N ASN A 219 5.45 -7.85 -25.12
CA ASN A 219 5.45 -8.97 -26.08
C ASN A 219 6.80 -9.67 -26.17
N GLY A 220 7.45 -9.87 -25.00
CA GLY A 220 8.77 -10.52 -24.90
C GLY A 220 9.97 -9.61 -25.23
N GLN A 221 9.76 -8.38 -25.66
CA GLN A 221 10.84 -7.43 -25.93
C GLN A 221 11.09 -6.55 -24.70
N LEU A 222 12.31 -6.58 -24.18
CA LEU A 222 12.69 -5.77 -23.03
C LEU A 222 12.60 -4.28 -23.38
N VAL A 223 11.94 -3.53 -22.51
CA VAL A 223 11.87 -2.07 -22.61
C VAL A 223 13.24 -1.48 -22.26
N ASP A 224 13.78 -0.67 -23.18
CA ASP A 224 15.06 0.00 -22.92
C ASP A 224 14.91 1.06 -21.84
N THR A 225 15.59 0.84 -20.73
CA THR A 225 15.62 1.74 -19.57
C THR A 225 16.99 2.43 -19.42
N THR A 226 17.85 2.35 -20.41
CA THR A 226 19.18 2.98 -20.39
C THR A 226 19.05 4.49 -20.12
N GLY A 227 19.75 4.96 -19.10
CA GLY A 227 19.71 6.37 -18.68
C GLY A 227 18.43 6.79 -17.94
N ALA A 228 17.50 5.88 -17.66
CA ALA A 228 16.36 6.21 -16.79
C ALA A 228 16.85 6.54 -15.38
N SER A 229 16.41 7.65 -14.85
CA SER A 229 16.81 8.18 -13.53
C SER A 229 15.80 7.88 -12.42
N SER A 230 14.61 7.40 -12.79
CA SER A 230 13.52 7.12 -11.84
C SER A 230 12.60 6.00 -12.32
N VAL A 231 11.79 5.46 -11.39
CA VAL A 231 10.78 4.44 -11.70
C VAL A 231 9.67 5.01 -12.58
N GLU A 232 9.32 6.29 -12.43
CA GLU A 232 8.34 6.99 -13.27
C GLU A 232 8.80 7.06 -14.72
N GLU A 233 10.09 7.26 -14.95
CA GLU A 233 10.66 7.27 -16.31
C GLU A 233 10.63 5.87 -16.92
N ILE A 234 10.97 4.84 -16.16
CA ILE A 234 10.82 3.43 -16.57
C ILE A 234 9.36 3.13 -16.93
N TYR A 235 8.43 3.55 -16.07
CA TYR A 235 6.99 3.41 -16.28
C TYR A 235 6.50 4.11 -17.56
N ALA A 236 6.94 5.35 -17.78
CA ALA A 236 6.58 6.10 -18.98
C ALA A 236 7.06 5.40 -20.27
N ARG A 237 8.28 4.85 -20.27
CA ARG A 237 8.83 4.09 -21.40
C ARG A 237 8.07 2.78 -21.62
N MET A 238 7.69 2.08 -20.57
CA MET A 238 6.86 0.89 -20.64
C MET A 238 5.51 1.21 -21.28
N ARG A 239 4.81 2.27 -20.82
CA ARG A 239 3.55 2.71 -21.42
C ARG A 239 3.69 3.02 -22.91
N GLN A 240 4.72 3.76 -23.31
CA GLN A 240 5.00 4.05 -24.74
C GLN A 240 5.22 2.76 -25.55
N ALA A 241 5.87 1.76 -24.98
CA ALA A 241 6.07 0.48 -25.66
C ALA A 241 4.73 -0.27 -25.83
N VAL A 242 3.87 -0.24 -24.81
CA VAL A 242 2.52 -0.79 -24.87
C VAL A 242 1.68 -0.08 -25.93
N ASP A 243 1.68 1.25 -25.95
CA ASP A 243 0.91 2.03 -26.92
C ASP A 243 1.36 1.75 -28.35
N ARG A 244 2.68 1.61 -28.60
CA ARG A 244 3.20 1.20 -29.91
C ARG A 244 2.76 -0.22 -30.30
N ALA A 245 2.78 -1.16 -29.37
CA ALA A 245 2.35 -2.52 -29.60
C ALA A 245 0.85 -2.61 -29.95
N LEU A 246 0.02 -1.80 -29.28
CA LEU A 246 -1.40 -1.71 -29.57
C LEU A 246 -1.71 -1.03 -30.92
N ALA A 247 -0.90 -0.05 -31.34
CA ALA A 247 -1.08 0.66 -32.60
C ALA A 247 -0.62 -0.16 -33.83
N GLY A 248 0.25 -1.13 -33.64
CA GLY A 248 0.77 -1.99 -34.72
C GLY A 248 -0.07 -3.26 -34.99
N GLN A 249 -1.26 -3.39 -34.37
CA GLN A 249 -2.17 -4.54 -34.50
C GLN A 249 -3.29 -4.34 -35.47
#